data_dc023f95937709cb122c89b731241e02
#
_entry.id   dc023f95937709cb122c89b731241e02
#
_cell.length_a   1.000
_cell.length_b   1.000
_cell.length_c   1.000
_cell.angle_alpha   90.00
_cell.angle_beta   90.00
_cell.angle_gamma   90.00
#
_symmetry.space_group_name_H-M   'P 1'
#
loop_
_entity.id
_entity.type
_entity.pdbx_description
1 polymer ?
#
loop_
_entity_poly.entity_id
_entity_poly.type
_entity_poly.pdbx_seq_one_letter_code
_entity_poly.pdbx_strand_id
1 'polypeptide(L)' 'MSSIEIYNKINEHWGVFIENHERFNEKKVKAAGVRARKAIGEIKKLASQYRTACLTESKEI' A
#
# COMPACT_ATOMS: atom_id res chain seq x y z
N MET A 1 7.78 13.11 -5.15
CA MET A 1 7.36 11.95 -5.94
C MET A 1 6.07 12.27 -6.69
N SER A 2 5.95 11.79 -7.92
CA SER A 2 4.73 11.96 -8.69
C SER A 2 3.65 10.99 -8.23
N SER A 3 2.40 11.31 -8.52
CA SER A 3 1.28 10.45 -8.14
C SER A 3 1.38 9.05 -8.77
N ILE A 4 1.90 8.94 -9.98
CA ILE A 4 2.05 7.63 -10.64
C ILE A 4 3.10 6.75 -9.95
N GLU A 5 4.17 7.35 -9.47
CA GLU A 5 5.18 6.60 -8.72
C GLU A 5 4.61 6.08 -7.40
N ILE A 6 3.83 6.92 -6.72
CA ILE A 6 3.18 6.54 -5.46
C ILE A 6 2.13 5.46 -5.72
N TYR A 7 1.35 5.62 -6.79
CA TYR A 7 0.36 4.62 -7.21
C TYR A 7 1.02 3.25 -7.41
N ASN A 8 2.16 3.21 -8.10
CA ASN A 8 2.86 1.95 -8.35
C ASN A 8 3.34 1.31 -7.04
N LYS A 9 3.83 2.10 -6.10
CA LYS A 9 4.25 1.59 -4.80
C LYS A 9 3.08 1.05 -3.99
N ILE A 10 1.95 1.75 -4.00
CA ILE A 10 0.74 1.27 -3.33
C ILE A 10 0.31 -0.06 -3.91
N ASN A 11 0.37 -0.20 -5.23
CA ASN A 11 0.00 -1.43 -5.91
C ASN A 11 0.88 -2.60 -5.49
N GLU A 12 2.19 -2.38 -5.37
CA GLU A 12 3.12 -3.40 -4.91
C GLU A 12 2.81 -3.85 -3.48
N HIS A 13 2.61 -2.90 -2.58
CA HIS A 13 2.28 -3.22 -1.18
C HIS A 13 0.91 -3.87 -1.07
N TRP A 14 -0.02 -3.49 -1.93
CA TRP A 14 -1.35 -4.08 -1.96
C TRP A 14 -1.29 -5.56 -2.29
N GLY A 15 -0.46 -5.94 -3.28
CA GLY A 15 -0.24 -7.34 -3.63
C GLY A 15 0.35 -8.14 -2.48
N VAL A 16 1.34 -7.58 -1.80
CA VAL A 16 1.95 -8.21 -0.62
C VAL A 16 0.91 -8.38 0.49
N PHE A 17 0.09 -7.36 0.72
CA PHE A 17 -0.96 -7.40 1.73
C PHE A 17 -1.97 -8.53 1.44
N ILE A 18 -2.48 -8.60 0.22
CA ILE A 18 -3.48 -9.60 -0.16
C ILE A 18 -2.93 -11.01 0.02
N GLU A 19 -1.74 -11.27 -0.50
CA GLU A 19 -1.10 -12.58 -0.41
C GLU A 19 -0.91 -13.01 1.04
N ASN A 20 -0.39 -12.12 1.87
CA ASN A 20 -0.11 -12.46 3.26
C ASN A 20 -1.38 -12.57 4.09
N HIS A 21 -2.40 -11.77 3.79
CA HIS A 21 -3.68 -11.89 4.47
C HIS A 21 -4.32 -13.27 4.19
N GLU A 22 -4.27 -13.73 2.94
CA GLU A 22 -4.83 -15.04 2.58
C GLU A 22 -4.11 -16.16 3.33
N ARG A 23 -2.78 -16.12 3.40
CA ARG A 23 -2.00 -17.10 4.15
C ARG A 23 -2.32 -17.07 5.64
N PHE A 24 -2.45 -15.87 6.20
CA PHE A 24 -2.81 -15.72 7.61
C PHE A 24 -4.19 -16.30 7.88
N ASN A 25 -5.16 -15.96 7.04
CA ASN A 25 -6.54 -16.38 7.24
C ASN A 25 -6.76 -17.87 6.99
N GLU A 26 -6.22 -18.40 5.91
CA GLU A 26 -6.47 -19.79 5.50
C GLU A 26 -5.54 -20.79 6.18
N LYS A 27 -4.25 -20.48 6.26
CA LYS A 27 -3.22 -21.39 6.78
C LYS A 27 -2.76 -21.06 8.19
N LYS A 28 -3.29 -19.98 8.77
CA LYS A 28 -2.97 -19.56 10.15
C LYS A 28 -1.48 -19.33 10.37
N VAL A 29 -0.79 -18.77 9.37
CA VAL A 29 0.64 -18.47 9.47
C VAL A 29 0.80 -17.11 10.16
N LYS A 30 1.28 -17.10 11.40
CA LYS A 30 1.44 -15.86 12.19
C LYS A 30 2.35 -14.84 11.52
N ALA A 31 3.45 -15.31 10.93
CA ALA A 31 4.38 -14.42 10.23
C ALA A 31 3.72 -13.71 9.06
N ALA A 32 2.77 -14.36 8.38
CA ALA A 32 2.02 -13.73 7.30
C ALA A 32 1.16 -12.57 7.82
N GLY A 33 0.57 -12.71 9.00
CA GLY A 33 -0.18 -11.63 9.65
C GLY A 33 0.69 -10.41 9.93
N VAL A 34 1.93 -10.63 10.39
CA VAL A 34 2.89 -9.55 10.62
C VAL A 34 3.20 -8.83 9.30
N ARG A 35 3.46 -9.58 8.24
CA ARG A 35 3.75 -9.00 6.93
C ARG A 35 2.55 -8.24 6.36
N ALA A 36 1.34 -8.74 6.58
CA ALA A 36 0.13 -8.07 6.14
C ALA A 36 -0.04 -6.72 6.85
N ARG A 37 0.15 -6.69 8.17
CA ARG A 37 0.07 -5.44 8.94
C ARG A 37 1.12 -4.43 8.49
N LYS A 38 2.32 -4.90 8.20
CA LYS A 38 3.40 -4.05 7.74
C LYS A 38 3.06 -3.43 6.37
N ALA A 39 2.53 -4.23 5.46
CA ALA A 39 2.13 -3.77 4.14
C ALA A 39 1.03 -2.70 4.23
N ILE A 40 0.03 -2.92 5.07
CA ILE A 40 -1.05 -1.96 5.29
C ILE A 40 -0.51 -0.65 5.88
N GLY A 41 0.47 -0.74 6.78
CA GLY A 41 1.13 0.44 7.33
C GLY A 41 1.85 1.28 6.28
N GLU A 42 2.52 0.61 5.33
CA GLU A 42 3.17 1.30 4.22
C GLU A 42 2.15 1.97 3.30
N ILE A 43 1.03 1.30 3.01
CA ILE A 43 -0.04 1.86 2.21
C ILE A 43 -0.61 3.11 2.88
N LYS A 44 -0.79 3.08 4.20
CA LYS A 44 -1.28 4.23 4.96
C LYS A 44 -0.37 5.44 4.79
N LYS A 45 0.94 5.26 4.86
CA LYS A 45 1.90 6.34 4.66
C LYS A 45 1.85 6.87 3.24
N LEU A 46 1.77 5.97 2.26
CA LEU A 46 1.72 6.34 0.85
C LEU A 46 0.40 7.04 0.48
N ALA A 47 -0.69 6.70 1.15
CA ALA A 47 -1.98 7.33 0.88
C ALA A 47 -1.93 8.83 1.11
N SER A 48 -1.30 9.27 2.19
CA SER A 48 -1.14 10.70 2.48
C SER A 48 -0.30 11.39 1.41
N GLN A 49 0.80 10.75 1.02
CA GLN A 49 1.67 11.29 -0.04
C GLN A 49 0.96 11.37 -1.38
N TYR A 50 0.14 10.37 -1.69
CA TYR A 50 -0.63 10.35 -2.93
C TYR A 50 -1.60 11.53 -3.01
N ARG A 51 -2.32 11.79 -1.92
CA ARG A 51 -3.27 12.89 -1.85
C ARG A 51 -2.58 14.22 -2.11
N THR A 52 -1.42 14.44 -1.50
CA THR A 52 -0.63 15.67 -1.69
C THR A 52 -0.15 15.79 -3.13
N ALA A 53 0.40 14.72 -3.69
CA ALA A 53 0.88 14.72 -5.08
C ALA A 53 -0.25 14.99 -6.06
N CYS A 54 -1.40 14.36 -5.85
CA CYS A 54 -2.57 14.54 -6.70
C CYS A 54 -3.08 15.98 -6.69
N LEU A 55 -3.11 16.60 -5.50
CA LEU A 55 -3.52 18.00 -5.38
C LEU A 55 -2.55 18.93 -6.11
N THR A 56 -1.25 18.67 -5.97
CA THR A 56 -0.22 19.46 -6.65
C THR A 56 -0.36 19.35 -8.18
N GLU A 57 -0.53 18.12 -8.67
CA GLU A 57 -0.69 17.88 -10.11
C GLU A 57 -1.98 18.47 -10.66
N SER A 58 -3.04 18.46 -9.87
CA SER A 58 -4.34 19.01 -10.27
C SER A 58 -4.27 20.51 -10.57
N LYS A 59 -3.36 21.23 -9.93
CA LYS A 59 -3.17 22.66 -10.18
C LYS A 59 -2.61 22.95 -11.58
N GLU A 60 -2.05 21.95 -12.22
CA GLU A 60 -1.47 22.06 -13.55
C GLU A 60 -2.48 21.72 -14.65
N ILE A 61 -3.63 21.21 -14.27
CA ILE A 61 -4.72 20.91 -15.19
C ILE A 61 -5.66 22.12 -15.30
#